data_8c05e0d51fde0e30f0503ccfb3dc142a
#
_entry.id   8c05e0d51fde0e30f0503ccfb3dc142a
#
_cell.length_a   1.000
_cell.length_b   1.000
_cell.length_c   1.000
_cell.angle_alpha   90.00
_cell.angle_beta   90.00
_cell.angle_gamma   90.00
#
_symmetry.space_group_name_H-M   'P 1'
#
loop_
_entity.id
_entity.type
_entity.pdbx_description
1 polymer ?
#
loop_
_entity_poly.entity_id
_entity_poly.type
_entity_poly.pdbx_seq_one_letter_code
_entity_poly.pdbx_strand_id
1 'polypeptide(L)'
;MSNEGYDVTVFESMPKAGGWLRYGIPEYRLPKDILDKEIELMCRNGMQVETNKKLGVDFTLSQLSEDYDAVCLAVGASQAVEMNYSGSDLDGCYLGVDYLKDYVTEQNYVTAKKLP
;
A
#
# COMPACT_ATOMS: atom_id res chain seq x y z
N MET A 1 -6.81 18.65 3.59
CA MET A 1 -5.59 19.48 3.64
C MET A 1 -5.39 20.24 2.34
N SER A 2 -5.13 19.63 1.17
CA SER A 2 -4.97 20.40 -0.10
C SER A 2 -6.16 21.29 -0.42
N ASN A 3 -7.38 20.82 -0.21
CA ASN A 3 -8.60 21.64 -0.40
C ASN A 3 -8.72 22.83 0.57
N GLU A 4 -7.91 22.88 1.60
CA GLU A 4 -7.84 23.94 2.62
C GLU A 4 -6.65 24.88 2.39
N GLY A 5 -5.94 24.70 1.26
CA GLY A 5 -4.84 25.56 0.84
C GLY A 5 -3.46 25.17 1.36
N TYR A 6 -3.31 23.96 1.90
CA TYR A 6 -1.98 23.46 2.29
C TYR A 6 -1.29 22.76 1.12
N ASP A 7 0.00 22.97 1.00
CA ASP A 7 0.87 22.20 0.13
C ASP A 7 1.07 20.81 0.72
N VAL A 8 0.61 19.78 0.04
CA VAL A 8 0.61 18.40 0.55
C VAL A 8 1.45 17.50 -0.34
N THR A 9 2.47 16.88 0.24
CA THR A 9 3.26 15.82 -0.40
C THR A 9 3.00 14.50 0.30
N VAL A 10 2.65 13.47 -0.46
CA VAL A 10 2.46 12.09 0.02
C VAL A 10 3.60 11.23 -0.48
N PHE A 11 4.37 10.67 0.43
CA PHE A 11 5.41 9.69 0.12
C PHE A 11 4.84 8.29 0.21
N GLU A 12 4.91 7.54 -0.87
CA GLU A 12 4.41 6.18 -1.00
C GLU A 12 5.58 5.22 -1.28
N SER A 13 5.69 4.17 -0.48
CA SER A 13 6.77 3.19 -0.62
C SER A 13 6.62 2.28 -1.84
N MET A 14 5.39 2.10 -2.32
CA MET A 14 5.07 1.26 -3.46
C MET A 14 5.12 2.04 -4.78
N PRO A 15 5.17 1.36 -5.94
CA PRO A 15 5.20 2.01 -7.26
C PRO A 15 3.95 2.83 -7.59
N LYS A 16 2.82 2.56 -6.94
CA LYS A 16 1.56 3.28 -7.12
C LYS A 16 0.92 3.57 -5.78
N ALA A 17 0.35 4.76 -5.64
CA ALA A 17 -0.41 5.14 -4.46
C ALA A 17 -1.72 4.35 -4.32
N GLY A 18 -2.22 4.27 -3.09
CA GLY A 18 -3.50 3.64 -2.77
C GLY A 18 -3.43 2.60 -1.65
N GLY A 19 -2.23 2.27 -1.17
CA GLY A 19 -2.04 1.41 0.00
C GLY A 19 -2.84 0.11 -0.09
N TRP A 20 -3.53 -0.25 0.99
CA TRP A 20 -4.30 -1.49 1.05
C TRP A 20 -5.48 -1.55 0.06
N LEU A 21 -6.05 -0.40 -0.33
CA LEU A 21 -7.08 -0.34 -1.37
C LEU A 21 -6.57 -0.86 -2.72
N ARG A 22 -5.28 -0.63 -3.00
CA ARG A 22 -4.63 -1.11 -4.22
C ARG A 22 -4.07 -2.52 -4.08
N TYR A 23 -3.31 -2.78 -3.01
CA TYR A 23 -2.49 -3.98 -2.87
C TYR A 23 -3.12 -5.10 -2.04
N GLY A 24 -4.27 -4.86 -1.44
CA GLY A 24 -4.97 -5.84 -0.60
C GLY A 24 -6.39 -6.14 -1.05
N ILE A 25 -7.11 -5.18 -1.63
CA ILE A 25 -8.49 -5.39 -2.06
C ILE A 25 -8.49 -5.89 -3.52
N PRO A 26 -9.10 -7.04 -3.80
CA PRO A 26 -9.19 -7.58 -5.17
C PRO A 26 -9.99 -6.68 -6.11
N GLU A 27 -9.70 -6.78 -7.42
CA GLU A 27 -10.29 -6.00 -8.50
C GLU A 27 -11.83 -6.07 -8.54
N TYR A 28 -12.39 -7.25 -8.30
CA TYR A 28 -13.86 -7.45 -8.30
C TYR A 28 -14.59 -6.73 -7.15
N ARG A 29 -13.87 -6.31 -6.09
CA ARG A 29 -14.42 -5.54 -4.96
C ARG A 29 -14.19 -4.06 -5.12
N LEU A 30 -13.03 -3.68 -5.63
CA LEU A 30 -12.67 -2.29 -5.91
C LEU A 30 -11.86 -2.25 -7.21
N PRO A 31 -12.51 -1.90 -8.33
CA PRO A 31 -11.82 -1.67 -9.60
C PRO A 31 -10.74 -0.60 -9.47
N LYS A 32 -9.54 -0.88 -9.95
CA LYS A 32 -8.38 0.01 -9.77
C LYS A 32 -8.47 1.28 -10.60
N ASP A 33 -9.25 1.27 -11.67
CA ASP A 33 -9.56 2.47 -12.46
C ASP A 33 -10.34 3.51 -11.66
N ILE A 34 -11.22 3.07 -10.74
CA ILE A 34 -11.94 3.97 -9.82
C ILE A 34 -10.96 4.60 -8.84
N LEU A 35 -10.09 3.76 -8.24
CA LEU A 35 -9.08 4.25 -7.31
C LEU A 35 -8.11 5.24 -7.99
N ASP A 36 -7.70 4.95 -9.23
CA ASP A 36 -6.82 5.82 -9.99
C ASP A 36 -7.45 7.19 -10.26
N LYS A 37 -8.74 7.23 -10.62
CA LYS A 37 -9.49 8.47 -10.82
C LYS A 37 -9.61 9.31 -9.54
N GLU A 38 -9.85 8.66 -8.40
CA GLU A 38 -9.92 9.36 -7.11
C GLU A 38 -8.57 9.96 -6.72
N ILE A 39 -7.47 9.21 -6.88
CA ILE A 39 -6.12 9.72 -6.61
C ILE A 39 -5.78 10.87 -7.58
N GLU A 40 -6.09 10.72 -8.86
CA GLU A 40 -5.89 11.78 -9.85
C GLU A 40 -6.66 13.05 -9.49
N LEU A 41 -7.89 12.93 -9.03
CA LEU A 41 -8.70 14.08 -8.57
C LEU A 41 -8.02 14.77 -7.37
N MET A 42 -7.49 14.00 -6.41
CA MET A 42 -6.75 14.58 -5.28
C MET A 42 -5.48 15.30 -5.76
N CYS A 43 -4.76 14.74 -6.73
CA CYS A 43 -3.58 15.39 -7.31
C CYS A 43 -3.93 16.67 -8.06
N ARG A 44 -5.03 16.70 -8.79
CA ARG A 44 -5.54 17.93 -9.45
C ARG A 44 -5.89 19.03 -8.45
N ASN A 45 -6.28 18.66 -7.23
CA ASN A 45 -6.55 19.59 -6.14
C ASN A 45 -5.29 20.01 -5.35
N GLY A 46 -4.09 19.76 -5.90
CA GLY A 46 -2.81 20.25 -5.34
C GLY A 46 -2.04 19.23 -4.49
N MET A 47 -2.52 17.98 -4.34
CA MET A 47 -1.74 16.93 -3.68
C MET A 47 -0.64 16.43 -4.62
N GLN A 48 0.59 16.39 -4.12
CA GLN A 48 1.72 15.75 -4.81
C GLN A 48 1.93 14.34 -4.27
N VAL A 49 2.25 13.39 -5.15
CA VAL A 49 2.52 11.99 -4.75
C VAL A 49 3.88 11.57 -5.29
N GLU A 50 4.78 11.21 -4.38
CA GLU A 50 6.08 10.64 -4.69
C GLU A 50 6.09 9.15 -4.35
N THR A 51 6.15 8.32 -5.38
CA THR A 51 6.17 6.86 -5.24
C THR A 51 7.59 6.31 -5.16
N ASN A 52 7.72 5.05 -4.73
CA ASN A 52 9.01 4.38 -4.48
C ASN A 52 9.87 5.16 -3.45
N LYS A 53 9.22 5.72 -2.45
CA LYS A 53 9.83 6.50 -1.38
C LYS A 53 9.47 5.89 -0.03
N LYS A 54 10.40 5.18 0.57
CA LYS A 54 10.18 4.42 1.81
C LYS A 54 10.82 5.10 3.01
N LEU A 55 10.01 5.43 4.00
CA LEU A 55 10.46 5.94 5.29
C LEU A 55 11.44 4.96 5.96
N GLY A 56 12.55 5.47 6.44
CA GLY A 56 13.64 4.70 7.06
C GLY A 56 14.61 4.08 6.06
N VAL A 57 14.40 4.24 4.75
CA VAL A 57 15.29 3.80 3.67
C VAL A 57 15.75 4.98 2.82
N ASP A 58 14.80 5.70 2.22
CA ASP A 58 15.07 6.81 1.31
C ASP A 58 15.17 8.15 2.06
N PHE A 59 14.50 8.27 3.19
CA PHE A 59 14.49 9.43 4.08
C PHE A 59 14.12 9.02 5.50
N THR A 60 14.40 9.91 6.45
CA THR A 60 14.10 9.72 7.88
C THR A 60 12.96 10.65 8.34
N LEU A 61 12.36 10.32 9.48
CA LEU A 61 11.34 11.17 10.08
C LEU A 61 11.92 12.55 10.49
N SER A 62 13.19 12.57 10.93
CA SER A 62 13.87 13.83 11.28
C SER A 62 13.99 14.77 10.08
N GLN A 63 14.38 14.24 8.91
CA GLN A 63 14.43 15.02 7.67
C GLN A 63 13.05 15.57 7.30
N LEU A 64 11.99 14.75 7.37
CA LEU A 64 10.65 15.25 7.13
C LEU A 64 10.22 16.36 8.09
N SER A 65 10.60 16.24 9.36
CA SER A 65 10.28 17.26 10.39
C SER A 65 11.05 18.57 10.20
N GLU A 66 12.19 18.54 9.50
CA GLU A 66 12.96 19.73 9.14
C GLU A 66 12.43 20.38 7.86
N ASP A 67 11.95 19.57 6.90
CA ASP A 67 11.54 20.03 5.58
C ASP A 67 10.05 20.47 5.51
N TYR A 68 9.22 20.02 6.45
CA TYR A 68 7.76 20.23 6.46
C TYR A 68 7.27 20.80 7.80
N ASP A 69 6.29 21.68 7.74
CA ASP A 69 5.64 22.27 8.93
C ASP A 69 4.87 21.23 9.76
N ALA A 70 4.38 20.18 9.12
CA ALA A 70 3.68 19.06 9.78
C ALA A 70 3.87 17.75 9.03
N VAL A 71 4.00 16.66 9.77
CA VAL A 71 4.15 15.30 9.24
C VAL A 71 3.04 14.42 9.77
N CYS A 72 2.28 13.79 8.87
CA CYS A 72 1.25 12.80 9.21
C CYS A 72 1.76 11.40 8.87
N LEU A 73 1.91 10.54 9.88
CA LEU A 73 2.28 9.15 9.68
C LEU A 73 1.03 8.31 9.41
N ALA A 74 0.86 7.88 8.15
CA ALA A 74 -0.25 7.05 7.69
C ALA A 74 0.25 5.78 6.99
N VAL A 75 1.24 5.12 7.60
CA VAL A 75 1.99 3.98 7.01
C VAL A 75 1.17 2.70 6.89
N GLY A 76 0.00 2.63 7.51
CA GLY A 76 -0.87 1.45 7.47
C GLY A 76 -0.32 0.25 8.26
N ALA A 77 -0.96 -0.91 8.07
CA ALA A 77 -0.60 -2.19 8.70
C ALA A 77 -0.46 -3.28 7.63
N SER A 78 0.53 -3.12 6.75
CA SER A 78 0.75 -4.01 5.61
C SER A 78 1.66 -5.21 5.91
N GLN A 79 2.11 -5.35 7.15
CA GLN A 79 2.91 -6.49 7.58
C GLN A 79 2.00 -7.53 8.22
N ALA A 80 2.08 -8.77 7.73
CA ALA A 80 1.34 -9.88 8.31
C ALA A 80 1.90 -10.24 9.70
N VAL A 81 1.02 -10.65 10.59
CA VAL A 81 1.39 -11.23 11.89
C VAL A 81 1.26 -12.74 11.79
N GLU A 82 2.37 -13.43 11.96
CA GLU A 82 2.37 -14.89 11.99
C GLU A 82 1.66 -15.41 13.24
N MET A 83 0.74 -16.35 13.03
CA MET A 83 0.12 -17.09 14.12
C MET A 83 0.81 -18.44 14.26
N ASN A 84 1.31 -18.73 15.45
CA ASN A 84 2.03 -19.96 15.75
C ASN A 84 1.03 -21.08 16.10
N TYR A 85 0.71 -21.94 15.14
CA TYR A 85 -0.12 -23.13 15.32
C TYR A 85 0.51 -24.33 14.62
N SER A 86 0.12 -25.53 15.03
CA SER A 86 0.65 -26.76 14.45
C SER A 86 0.34 -26.83 12.94
N GLY A 87 1.38 -26.95 12.12
CA GLY A 87 1.26 -27.01 10.66
C GLY A 87 1.26 -25.65 9.94
N SER A 88 1.52 -24.54 10.64
CA SER A 88 1.65 -23.23 10.01
C SER A 88 2.85 -23.11 9.06
N ASP A 89 3.82 -24.01 9.22
CA ASP A 89 5.06 -24.13 8.44
C ASP A 89 4.96 -25.10 7.25
N LEU A 90 3.79 -25.70 7.03
CA LEU A 90 3.60 -26.64 5.93
C LEU A 90 3.49 -25.91 4.57
N ASP A 91 3.95 -26.61 3.53
CA ASP A 91 3.79 -26.16 2.15
C ASP A 91 2.31 -25.92 1.81
N GLY A 92 2.01 -24.72 1.28
CA GLY A 92 0.64 -24.30 0.96
C GLY A 92 -0.02 -23.43 2.05
N CYS A 93 0.64 -23.21 3.19
CA CYS A 93 0.25 -22.22 4.17
C CYS A 93 0.83 -20.86 3.79
N TYR A 94 -0.03 -19.88 3.59
CA TYR A 94 0.34 -18.51 3.23
C TYR A 94 -0.23 -17.51 4.22
N LEU A 95 0.50 -16.44 4.47
CA LEU A 95 -0.02 -15.29 5.21
C LEU A 95 -1.01 -14.54 4.30
N GLY A 96 -2.23 -14.30 4.79
CA GLY A 96 -3.29 -13.71 3.98
C GLY A 96 -2.94 -12.34 3.38
N VAL A 97 -2.17 -11.54 4.10
CA VAL A 97 -1.68 -10.24 3.62
C VAL A 97 -0.75 -10.42 2.42
N ASP A 98 0.19 -11.35 2.49
CA ASP A 98 1.16 -11.59 1.42
C ASP A 98 0.48 -12.23 0.21
N TYR A 99 -0.40 -13.20 0.45
CA TYR A 99 -1.21 -13.80 -0.61
C TYR A 99 -2.03 -12.75 -1.39
N LEU A 100 -2.67 -11.80 -0.70
CA LEU A 100 -3.46 -10.75 -1.35
C LEU A 100 -2.58 -9.77 -2.13
N LYS A 101 -1.41 -9.44 -1.62
CA LYS A 101 -0.44 -8.59 -2.34
C LYS A 101 0.03 -9.28 -3.63
N ASP A 102 0.44 -10.53 -3.54
CA ASP A 102 0.90 -11.31 -4.69
C ASP A 102 -0.20 -11.47 -5.73
N TYR A 103 -1.43 -11.75 -5.28
CA TYR A 103 -2.60 -11.84 -6.15
C TYR A 103 -2.85 -10.55 -6.94
N VAL A 104 -2.70 -9.40 -6.30
CA VAL A 104 -2.99 -8.10 -6.94
C VAL A 104 -1.82 -7.59 -7.78
N THR A 105 -0.57 -7.81 -7.34
CA THR A 105 0.63 -7.24 -8.01
C THR A 105 1.10 -8.10 -9.18
N GLU A 106 1.07 -9.40 -9.05
CA GLU A 106 1.64 -10.30 -10.06
C GLU A 106 0.61 -10.78 -11.07
N GLN A 107 -0.70 -10.61 -10.80
CA GLN A 107 -1.79 -11.28 -11.50
C GLN A 107 -1.55 -12.80 -11.66
N ASN A 108 -0.54 -13.30 -10.98
CA ASN A 108 -0.25 -14.70 -10.90
C ASN A 108 -1.27 -15.31 -9.96
N TYR A 109 -2.35 -15.80 -10.54
CA TYR A 109 -3.15 -16.81 -9.90
C TYR A 109 -2.20 -17.91 -9.47
N VAL A 110 -1.86 -17.95 -8.20
CA VAL A 110 -1.55 -19.24 -7.61
C VAL A 110 -2.85 -20.00 -7.78
N THR A 111 -2.98 -20.66 -8.92
CA THR A 111 -3.98 -21.69 -9.09
C THR A 111 -3.73 -22.58 -7.90
N ALA A 112 -4.67 -22.57 -6.95
CA ALA A 112 -4.65 -23.50 -5.86
C ALA A 112 -4.41 -24.86 -6.51
N LYS A 113 -3.20 -25.39 -6.32
CA LYS A 113 -2.87 -26.71 -6.84
C LYS A 113 -3.95 -27.60 -6.26
N LYS A 114 -4.79 -28.17 -7.14
CA LYS A 114 -5.84 -29.07 -6.74
C LYS A 114 -5.22 -30.06 -5.76
N LEU A 115 -5.60 -29.97 -4.51
CA LEU A 115 -5.18 -30.97 -3.53
C LEU A 115 -5.53 -32.35 -4.09
N PRO A 116 -4.65 -33.31 -3.95
CA PRO A 116 -4.86 -34.67 -4.45
C PRO A 116 -6.11 -35.30 -3.89
#